data_7f3fcb5071f59b2466d6fafbc2b94ac9
#
_entry.id   7f3fcb5071f59b2466d6fafbc2b94ac9
#
_cell.length_a   1.000
_cell.length_b   1.000
_cell.length_c   1.000
_cell.angle_alpha   90.00
_cell.angle_beta   90.00
_cell.angle_gamma   90.00
#
_symmetry.space_group_name_H-M   'P 1'
#
loop_
_entity.id
_entity.type
_entity.pdbx_description
1 polymer ?
#
loop_
_entity_poly.entity_id
_entity_poly.type
_entity_poly.pdbx_seq_one_letter_code
_entity_poly.pdbx_strand_id
1 'polypeptide(L)'
;MNSTMIDLHMHSFLSDGVLTPSELARRCDAMGFTAIAITDHVDSSNIETVVPQIVKACNEINKHWKIKTIPGFEITHTPIEIIGELAKEGRALGAKIAVLHGETVVEPVIKGTNHAGVLADIDILVHPGVIDEEDAKIAAEKNIYLEISGRKGHSFTNGHVAKTAQKTGAQLIFNTDSHSPND
;
A
#
# COMPACT_ATOMS: atom_id res chain seq x y z
N MET A 1 2.20 -13.51 -24.91
CA MET A 1 2.95 -12.70 -23.91
C MET A 1 2.39 -13.08 -22.55
N ASN A 2 3.20 -13.63 -21.65
CA ASN A 2 2.73 -13.86 -20.28
C ASN A 2 2.58 -12.47 -19.64
N SER A 3 1.36 -12.05 -19.38
CA SER A 3 1.12 -10.82 -18.61
C SER A 3 1.64 -11.04 -17.19
N THR A 4 2.55 -10.21 -16.74
CA THR A 4 3.01 -10.19 -15.36
C THR A 4 1.95 -9.49 -14.52
N MET A 5 1.23 -10.21 -13.66
CA MET A 5 0.31 -9.61 -12.70
C MET A 5 1.04 -9.35 -11.39
N ILE A 6 0.94 -8.13 -10.91
CA ILE A 6 1.56 -7.67 -9.66
C ILE A 6 0.52 -6.85 -8.90
N ASP A 7 0.46 -7.03 -7.59
CA ASP A 7 -0.33 -6.21 -6.69
C ASP A 7 0.51 -5.84 -5.46
N LEU A 8 0.60 -4.57 -5.15
CA LEU A 8 1.46 -4.05 -4.08
C LEU A 8 0.68 -3.49 -2.89
N HIS A 9 -0.63 -3.79 -2.81
CA HIS A 9 -1.48 -3.35 -1.71
C HIS A 9 -2.52 -4.41 -1.38
N MET A 10 -2.19 -5.28 -0.42
CA MET A 10 -3.04 -6.37 0.04
C MET A 10 -2.89 -6.60 1.54
N HIS A 11 -3.99 -6.99 2.20
CA HIS A 11 -4.07 -7.18 3.64
C HIS A 11 -4.23 -8.64 4.04
N SER A 12 -3.54 -9.01 5.10
CA SER A 12 -3.67 -10.32 5.73
C SER A 12 -4.40 -10.21 7.07
N PHE A 13 -4.58 -11.34 7.74
CA PHE A 13 -5.20 -11.36 9.07
C PHE A 13 -4.31 -10.73 10.16
N LEU A 14 -3.10 -10.27 9.82
CA LEU A 14 -2.26 -9.52 10.77
C LEU A 14 -2.78 -8.11 11.03
N SER A 15 -3.70 -7.63 10.18
CA SER A 15 -4.54 -6.46 10.44
C SER A 15 -6.02 -6.84 10.35
N ASP A 16 -6.67 -6.58 9.24
CA ASP A 16 -8.11 -6.74 9.05
C ASP A 16 -8.49 -7.59 7.83
N GLY A 17 -7.50 -8.13 7.12
CA GLY A 17 -7.74 -9.15 6.12
C GLY A 17 -8.12 -10.50 6.74
N VAL A 18 -8.74 -11.39 5.96
CA VAL A 18 -9.26 -12.67 6.47
C VAL A 18 -8.30 -13.84 6.25
N LEU A 19 -7.23 -13.67 5.48
CA LEU A 19 -6.30 -14.75 5.11
C LEU A 19 -4.97 -14.61 5.85
N THR A 20 -4.37 -15.75 6.22
CA THR A 20 -2.96 -15.74 6.64
C THR A 20 -2.06 -15.30 5.48
N PRO A 21 -0.86 -14.72 5.72
CA PRO A 21 0.08 -14.35 4.66
C PRO A 21 0.36 -15.47 3.65
N SER A 22 0.48 -16.71 4.12
CA SER A 22 0.73 -17.86 3.25
C SER A 22 -0.50 -18.22 2.40
N GLU A 23 -1.70 -18.17 2.95
CA GLU A 23 -2.91 -18.45 2.19
C GLU A 23 -3.17 -17.35 1.15
N LEU A 24 -2.97 -16.08 1.51
CA LEU A 24 -3.06 -14.94 0.59
C LEU A 24 -2.11 -15.16 -0.61
N ALA A 25 -0.83 -15.42 -0.34
CA ALA A 25 0.17 -15.66 -1.38
C ALA A 25 -0.18 -16.88 -2.24
N ARG A 26 -0.67 -17.98 -1.65
CA ARG A 26 -1.05 -19.19 -2.39
C ARG A 26 -2.23 -18.97 -3.32
N ARG A 27 -3.23 -18.18 -2.90
CA ARG A 27 -4.39 -17.84 -3.75
C ARG A 27 -3.96 -16.96 -4.91
N CYS A 28 -3.14 -15.94 -4.66
CA CYS A 28 -2.60 -15.07 -5.70
C CYS A 28 -1.75 -15.87 -6.72
N ASP A 29 -0.89 -16.79 -6.25
CA ASP A 29 -0.13 -17.68 -7.14
C ASP A 29 -1.04 -18.54 -8.02
N ALA A 30 -2.13 -19.09 -7.44
CA ALA A 30 -3.12 -19.87 -8.20
C ALA A 30 -3.89 -19.04 -9.24
N MET A 31 -4.04 -17.74 -9.01
CA MET A 31 -4.66 -16.78 -9.94
C MET A 31 -3.67 -16.26 -11.00
N GLY A 32 -2.37 -16.61 -10.89
CA GLY A 32 -1.34 -16.24 -11.86
C GLY A 32 -0.59 -14.95 -11.54
N PHE A 33 -0.72 -14.42 -10.31
CA PHE A 33 0.14 -13.33 -9.87
C PHE A 33 1.60 -13.80 -9.79
N THR A 34 2.50 -12.94 -10.22
CA THR A 34 3.95 -13.20 -10.17
C THR A 34 4.61 -12.57 -8.94
N ALA A 35 4.02 -11.48 -8.45
CA ALA A 35 4.46 -10.83 -7.22
C ALA A 35 3.28 -10.18 -6.50
N ILE A 36 3.34 -10.14 -5.17
CA ILE A 36 2.43 -9.37 -4.31
C ILE A 36 3.23 -8.70 -3.20
N ALA A 37 2.76 -7.56 -2.70
CA ALA A 37 3.15 -7.05 -1.40
C ALA A 37 2.06 -7.35 -0.37
N ILE A 38 2.48 -7.64 0.86
CA ILE A 38 1.60 -7.77 2.02
C ILE A 38 1.82 -6.51 2.85
N THR A 39 0.79 -5.69 2.96
CA THR A 39 0.86 -4.32 3.46
C THR A 39 -0.17 -4.07 4.54
N ASP A 40 -0.22 -4.96 5.55
CA ASP A 40 -1.14 -4.85 6.66
C ASP A 40 -1.08 -3.48 7.35
N HIS A 41 -2.22 -3.03 7.88
CA HIS A 41 -2.36 -1.75 8.58
C HIS A 41 -1.48 -1.66 9.82
N VAL A 42 -0.79 -0.54 9.96
CA VAL A 42 0.03 -0.24 11.14
C VAL A 42 -0.17 1.19 11.65
N ASP A 43 0.02 1.32 12.94
CA ASP A 43 0.24 2.57 13.65
C ASP A 43 1.35 2.37 14.71
N SER A 44 1.55 3.33 15.60
CA SER A 44 2.57 3.25 16.66
C SER A 44 2.34 2.12 17.67
N SER A 45 1.12 1.54 17.74
CA SER A 45 0.80 0.49 18.70
C SER A 45 1.16 -0.93 18.23
N ASN A 46 1.27 -1.15 16.91
CA ASN A 46 1.42 -2.49 16.36
C ASN A 46 2.57 -2.68 15.36
N ILE A 47 3.21 -1.62 14.89
CA ILE A 47 4.24 -1.68 13.84
C ILE A 47 5.38 -2.63 14.18
N GLU A 48 5.87 -2.62 15.43
CA GLU A 48 6.93 -3.51 15.92
C GLU A 48 6.53 -5.00 15.96
N THR A 49 5.25 -5.28 15.90
CA THR A 49 4.71 -6.65 15.90
C THR A 49 4.37 -7.11 14.49
N VAL A 50 3.63 -6.31 13.74
CA VAL A 50 3.10 -6.66 12.41
C VAL A 50 4.20 -6.76 11.38
N VAL A 51 5.05 -5.74 11.26
CA VAL A 51 6.09 -5.71 10.21
C VAL A 51 7.07 -6.88 10.30
N PRO A 52 7.63 -7.25 11.47
CA PRO A 52 8.51 -8.42 11.57
C PRO A 52 7.81 -9.75 11.23
N GLN A 53 6.50 -9.88 11.51
CA GLN A 53 5.74 -11.08 11.15
C GLN A 53 5.55 -11.19 9.64
N ILE A 54 5.25 -10.08 8.95
CA ILE A 54 5.17 -10.02 7.49
C ILE A 54 6.53 -10.37 6.87
N VAL A 55 7.61 -9.75 7.36
CA VAL A 55 8.98 -10.02 6.89
C VAL A 55 9.32 -11.51 7.03
N LYS A 56 9.02 -12.11 8.18
CA LYS A 56 9.24 -13.54 8.42
C LYS A 56 8.44 -14.41 7.43
N ALA A 57 7.15 -14.11 7.26
CA ALA A 57 6.28 -14.85 6.35
C ALA A 57 6.76 -14.74 4.90
N CYS A 58 7.04 -13.54 4.40
CA CYS A 58 7.54 -13.32 3.05
C CYS A 58 8.87 -14.04 2.80
N ASN A 59 9.81 -13.95 3.75
CA ASN A 59 11.09 -14.65 3.63
C ASN A 59 10.93 -16.18 3.54
N GLU A 60 9.99 -16.74 4.28
CA GLU A 60 9.75 -18.19 4.23
C GLU A 60 9.05 -18.59 2.92
N ILE A 61 8.02 -17.88 2.49
CA ILE A 61 7.31 -18.13 1.24
C ILE A 61 8.28 -18.06 0.05
N ASN A 62 9.12 -17.03 -0.01
CA ASN A 62 10.08 -16.83 -1.10
C ASN A 62 11.15 -17.91 -1.23
N LYS A 63 11.40 -18.73 -0.20
CA LYS A 63 12.31 -19.89 -0.28
C LYS A 63 11.69 -21.07 -1.01
N HIS A 64 10.37 -21.21 -0.97
CA HIS A 64 9.68 -22.43 -1.35
C HIS A 64 8.73 -22.27 -2.54
N TRP A 65 8.26 -21.06 -2.82
CA TRP A 65 7.26 -20.80 -3.87
C TRP A 65 7.80 -19.88 -4.96
N LYS A 66 7.17 -19.95 -6.16
CA LYS A 66 7.58 -19.14 -7.32
C LYS A 66 7.09 -17.70 -7.22
N ILE A 67 5.90 -17.50 -6.66
CA ILE A 67 5.38 -16.15 -6.46
C ILE A 67 6.32 -15.37 -5.55
N LYS A 68 6.61 -14.13 -5.93
CA LYS A 68 7.42 -13.23 -5.11
C LYS A 68 6.53 -12.51 -4.11
N THR A 69 6.80 -12.69 -2.82
CA THR A 69 6.16 -11.90 -1.77
C THR A 69 7.09 -10.82 -1.26
N ILE A 70 6.59 -9.60 -1.17
CA ILE A 70 7.34 -8.42 -0.78
C ILE A 70 6.78 -7.95 0.58
N PRO A 71 7.60 -7.88 1.63
CA PRO A 71 7.14 -7.37 2.91
C PRO A 71 6.94 -5.86 2.84
N GLY A 72 5.75 -5.41 3.18
CA GLY A 72 5.36 -4.02 3.25
C GLY A 72 4.56 -3.72 4.51
N PHE A 73 4.04 -2.53 4.61
CA PHE A 73 3.10 -2.09 5.63
C PHE A 73 2.33 -0.87 5.12
N GLU A 74 1.14 -0.66 5.63
CA GLU A 74 0.34 0.54 5.38
C GLU A 74 0.16 1.34 6.66
N ILE A 75 0.69 2.57 6.69
CA ILE A 75 0.46 3.52 7.78
C ILE A 75 -0.97 4.03 7.68
N THR A 76 -1.80 3.77 8.70
CA THR A 76 -3.24 4.00 8.61
C THR A 76 -3.77 4.79 9.79
N HIS A 77 -4.51 5.89 9.50
CA HIS A 77 -5.20 6.73 10.49
C HIS A 77 -4.34 7.23 11.65
N THR A 78 -3.05 7.49 11.40
CA THR A 78 -2.12 7.99 12.42
C THR A 78 -2.14 9.52 12.49
N PRO A 79 -1.70 10.13 13.61
CA PRO A 79 -1.39 11.56 13.63
C PRO A 79 -0.38 11.91 12.52
N ILE A 80 -0.64 13.00 11.80
CA ILE A 80 0.17 13.37 10.62
C ILE A 80 1.64 13.65 10.97
N GLU A 81 1.90 14.07 12.19
CA GLU A 81 3.23 14.44 12.70
C GLU A 81 4.18 13.23 12.80
N ILE A 82 3.65 12.01 12.94
CA ILE A 82 4.47 10.79 13.14
C ILE A 82 4.57 9.92 11.88
N ILE A 83 3.90 10.27 10.78
CA ILE A 83 3.92 9.48 9.53
C ILE A 83 5.35 9.25 9.05
N GLY A 84 6.19 10.30 9.04
CA GLY A 84 7.58 10.18 8.60
C GLY A 84 8.46 9.33 9.53
N GLU A 85 8.15 9.28 10.82
CA GLU A 85 8.83 8.43 11.80
C GLU A 85 8.44 6.96 11.58
N LEU A 86 7.14 6.67 11.47
CA LEU A 86 6.64 5.32 11.23
C LEU A 86 7.13 4.75 9.89
N ALA A 87 7.24 5.57 8.85
CA ALA A 87 7.81 5.13 7.57
C ALA A 87 9.25 4.64 7.73
N LYS A 88 10.09 5.38 8.46
CA LYS A 88 11.47 4.97 8.75
C LYS A 88 11.56 3.75 9.64
N GLU A 89 10.72 3.67 10.66
CA GLU A 89 10.65 2.55 11.59
C GLU A 89 10.28 1.24 10.87
N GLY A 90 9.22 1.23 10.07
CA GLY A 90 8.82 0.06 9.29
C GLY A 90 9.92 -0.45 8.35
N ARG A 91 10.67 0.47 7.72
CA ARG A 91 11.84 0.09 6.91
C ARG A 91 12.98 -0.49 7.76
N ALA A 92 13.25 0.09 8.92
CA ALA A 92 14.25 -0.43 9.86
C ALA A 92 13.90 -1.85 10.35
N LEU A 93 12.61 -2.15 10.51
CA LEU A 93 12.09 -3.48 10.84
C LEU A 93 12.17 -4.49 9.67
N GLY A 94 12.57 -4.05 8.48
CA GLY A 94 12.87 -4.91 7.34
C GLY A 94 11.86 -4.88 6.19
N ALA A 95 10.83 -4.05 6.27
CA ALA A 95 9.90 -3.84 5.16
C ALA A 95 10.60 -3.25 3.93
N LYS A 96 10.10 -3.59 2.74
CA LYS A 96 10.62 -3.14 1.45
C LYS A 96 9.71 -2.15 0.74
N ILE A 97 8.43 -2.13 1.13
CA ILE A 97 7.42 -1.20 0.62
C ILE A 97 6.75 -0.52 1.82
N ALA A 98 6.71 0.80 1.79
CA ALA A 98 5.97 1.64 2.71
C ALA A 98 4.81 2.29 1.97
N VAL A 99 3.61 2.03 2.44
CA VAL A 99 2.36 2.53 1.89
C VAL A 99 1.72 3.48 2.90
N LEU A 100 1.07 4.54 2.43
CA LEU A 100 0.29 5.41 3.29
C LEU A 100 -1.16 5.44 2.85
N HIS A 101 -2.06 5.18 3.79
CA HIS A 101 -3.50 5.36 3.67
C HIS A 101 -3.83 6.83 3.40
N GLY A 102 -4.25 7.14 2.17
CA GLY A 102 -4.55 8.50 1.74
C GLY A 102 -5.92 9.00 2.16
N GLU A 103 -6.21 10.24 1.78
CA GLU A 103 -7.45 10.95 2.13
C GLU A 103 -8.64 10.46 1.28
N THR A 104 -8.94 9.16 1.34
CA THR A 104 -10.11 8.59 0.68
C THR A 104 -11.40 9.30 1.11
N VAL A 105 -12.38 9.40 0.19
CA VAL A 105 -13.65 10.11 0.47
C VAL A 105 -14.66 9.27 1.27
N VAL A 106 -14.35 8.02 1.55
CA VAL A 106 -15.28 7.09 2.23
C VAL A 106 -14.90 6.80 3.67
N GLU A 107 -13.79 7.36 4.16
CA GLU A 107 -13.32 7.19 5.52
C GLU A 107 -12.89 8.53 6.15
N PRO A 108 -12.91 8.65 7.49
CA PRO A 108 -12.64 9.91 8.18
C PRO A 108 -11.13 10.17 8.34
N VAL A 109 -10.39 10.20 7.22
CA VAL A 109 -8.95 10.49 7.23
C VAL A 109 -8.72 11.98 7.53
N ILE A 110 -7.72 12.26 8.35
CA ILE A 110 -7.37 13.64 8.73
C ILE A 110 -6.83 14.37 7.49
N LYS A 111 -7.37 15.56 7.23
CA LYS A 111 -6.87 16.42 6.16
C LYS A 111 -5.41 16.81 6.39
N GLY A 112 -4.59 16.72 5.36
CA GLY A 112 -3.13 16.93 5.42
C GLY A 112 -2.35 15.63 5.47
N THR A 113 -3.03 14.47 5.55
CA THR A 113 -2.40 13.14 5.50
C THR A 113 -1.66 12.93 4.17
N ASN A 114 -2.29 13.26 3.04
CA ASN A 114 -1.64 13.17 1.72
C ASN A 114 -0.36 14.00 1.68
N HIS A 115 -0.42 15.25 2.14
CA HIS A 115 0.73 16.15 2.18
C HIS A 115 1.87 15.61 3.05
N ALA A 116 1.56 15.16 4.27
CA ALA A 116 2.54 14.55 5.16
C ALA A 116 3.18 13.30 4.53
N GLY A 117 2.37 12.51 3.81
CA GLY A 117 2.82 11.30 3.10
C GLY A 117 3.80 11.61 2.00
N VAL A 118 3.48 12.53 1.10
CA VAL A 118 4.40 12.86 -0.01
C VAL A 118 5.68 13.54 0.47
N LEU A 119 5.71 14.03 1.70
CA LEU A 119 6.95 14.53 2.33
C LEU A 119 7.75 13.41 3.02
N ALA A 120 7.12 12.30 3.37
CA ALA A 120 7.73 11.15 4.05
C ALA A 120 8.47 10.20 3.09
N ASP A 121 9.09 9.16 3.64
CA ASP A 121 9.78 8.09 2.89
C ASP A 121 8.82 6.93 2.62
N ILE A 122 7.78 7.19 1.81
CA ILE A 122 6.83 6.19 1.33
C ILE A 122 7.04 5.88 -0.15
N ASP A 123 6.57 4.72 -0.61
CA ASP A 123 6.62 4.32 -2.02
C ASP A 123 5.29 4.57 -2.73
N ILE A 124 4.17 4.39 -2.03
CA ILE A 124 2.83 4.47 -2.61
C ILE A 124 1.92 5.27 -1.67
N LEU A 125 1.26 6.28 -2.21
CA LEU A 125 0.13 6.94 -1.58
C LEU A 125 -1.15 6.30 -2.11
N VAL A 126 -1.79 5.46 -1.29
CA VAL A 126 -2.94 4.67 -1.74
C VAL A 126 -4.24 5.45 -1.60
N HIS A 127 -5.20 5.17 -2.49
CA HIS A 127 -6.52 5.82 -2.56
C HIS A 127 -6.55 7.28 -2.04
N PRO A 128 -5.75 8.18 -2.65
CA PRO A 128 -5.49 9.52 -2.12
C PRO A 128 -6.68 10.49 -2.22
N GLY A 129 -7.86 9.98 -2.51
CA GLY A 129 -9.07 10.77 -2.54
C GLY A 129 -9.03 11.87 -3.61
N VAL A 130 -9.35 13.08 -3.20
CA VAL A 130 -9.31 14.28 -4.06
C VAL A 130 -7.95 14.98 -3.86
N ILE A 131 -6.87 14.27 -4.16
CA ILE A 131 -5.50 14.81 -4.07
C ILE A 131 -5.35 16.10 -4.90
N ASP A 132 -4.68 17.09 -4.36
CA ASP A 132 -4.40 18.33 -5.09
C ASP A 132 -3.17 18.24 -6.02
N GLU A 133 -3.01 19.23 -6.90
CA GLU A 133 -1.92 19.23 -7.87
C GLU A 133 -0.54 19.49 -7.23
N GLU A 134 -0.49 20.12 -6.07
CA GLU A 134 0.76 20.39 -5.35
C GLU A 134 1.34 19.09 -4.79
N ASP A 135 0.54 18.32 -4.06
CA ASP A 135 0.95 17.02 -3.51
C ASP A 135 1.28 16.02 -4.62
N ALA A 136 0.51 16.01 -5.70
CA ALA A 136 0.79 15.14 -6.84
C ALA A 136 2.11 15.52 -7.56
N LYS A 137 2.50 16.80 -7.61
CA LYS A 137 3.81 17.23 -8.13
C LYS A 137 4.95 16.76 -7.23
N ILE A 138 4.80 16.90 -5.91
CA ILE A 138 5.78 16.38 -4.95
C ILE A 138 5.93 14.86 -5.10
N ALA A 139 4.81 14.13 -5.24
CA ALA A 139 4.84 12.69 -5.51
C ALA A 139 5.62 12.35 -6.78
N ALA A 140 5.41 13.10 -7.88
CA ALA A 140 6.15 12.94 -9.13
C ALA A 140 7.66 13.16 -8.95
N GLU A 141 8.06 14.23 -8.27
CA GLU A 141 9.46 14.59 -8.01
C GLU A 141 10.18 13.54 -7.15
N LYS A 142 9.47 12.93 -6.22
CA LYS A 142 10.00 11.91 -5.31
C LYS A 142 9.83 10.47 -5.79
N ASN A 143 9.21 10.25 -6.96
CA ASN A 143 8.88 8.94 -7.50
C ASN A 143 7.94 8.13 -6.58
N ILE A 144 7.04 8.81 -5.87
CA ILE A 144 5.95 8.17 -5.11
C ILE A 144 4.81 7.87 -6.08
N TYR A 145 4.35 6.63 -6.08
CA TYR A 145 3.21 6.23 -6.90
C TYR A 145 1.89 6.70 -6.28
N LEU A 146 0.95 7.16 -7.12
CA LEU A 146 -0.44 7.41 -6.73
C LEU A 146 -1.29 6.19 -7.13
N GLU A 147 -2.05 5.66 -6.20
CA GLU A 147 -2.84 4.47 -6.45
C GLU A 147 -4.14 4.77 -7.19
N ILE A 148 -4.42 3.92 -8.15
CA ILE A 148 -5.75 3.64 -8.70
C ILE A 148 -6.24 2.37 -8.00
N SER A 149 -7.18 2.53 -7.07
CA SER A 149 -7.66 1.43 -6.23
C SER A 149 -8.76 0.62 -6.91
N GLY A 150 -8.66 -0.71 -6.81
CA GLY A 150 -9.73 -1.63 -7.19
C GLY A 150 -10.85 -1.73 -6.16
N ARG A 151 -10.61 -1.31 -4.90
CA ARG A 151 -11.53 -1.49 -3.79
C ARG A 151 -12.78 -0.63 -3.91
N LYS A 152 -13.93 -1.24 -3.62
CA LYS A 152 -15.22 -0.55 -3.58
C LYS A 152 -15.20 0.63 -2.61
N GLY A 153 -15.63 1.80 -3.07
CA GLY A 153 -15.61 3.05 -2.30
C GLY A 153 -14.33 3.85 -2.57
N HIS A 154 -13.16 3.29 -2.33
CA HIS A 154 -11.88 3.96 -2.62
C HIS A 154 -11.73 4.31 -4.11
N SER A 155 -12.27 3.47 -4.99
CA SER A 155 -12.27 3.69 -6.44
C SER A 155 -13.09 4.91 -6.92
N PHE A 156 -13.90 5.54 -6.08
CA PHE A 156 -14.76 6.67 -6.50
C PHE A 156 -13.96 7.86 -7.02
N THR A 157 -12.74 8.04 -6.55
CA THR A 157 -11.86 9.14 -6.94
C THR A 157 -10.80 8.79 -7.97
N ASN A 158 -10.76 7.55 -8.46
CA ASN A 158 -9.77 7.09 -9.44
C ASN A 158 -9.65 8.01 -10.66
N GLY A 159 -10.77 8.49 -11.18
CA GLY A 159 -10.80 9.43 -12.32
C GLY A 159 -10.14 10.77 -12.01
N HIS A 160 -10.30 11.29 -10.79
CA HIS A 160 -9.62 12.50 -10.32
C HIS A 160 -8.11 12.25 -10.19
N VAL A 161 -7.72 11.17 -9.52
CA VAL A 161 -6.31 10.79 -9.34
C VAL A 161 -5.60 10.66 -10.69
N ALA A 162 -6.20 9.92 -11.63
CA ALA A 162 -5.63 9.73 -12.97
C ALA A 162 -5.47 11.06 -13.72
N LYS A 163 -6.46 11.95 -13.66
CA LYS A 163 -6.41 13.28 -14.30
C LYS A 163 -5.34 14.16 -13.66
N THR A 164 -5.23 14.15 -12.34
CA THR A 164 -4.22 14.93 -11.60
C THR A 164 -2.82 14.41 -11.90
N ALA A 165 -2.62 13.09 -11.89
CA ALA A 165 -1.35 12.47 -12.27
C ALA A 165 -0.93 12.82 -13.71
N GLN A 166 -1.87 12.79 -14.66
CA GLN A 166 -1.59 13.18 -16.06
C GLN A 166 -1.09 14.63 -16.17
N LYS A 167 -1.63 15.55 -15.35
CA LYS A 167 -1.22 16.95 -15.36
C LYS A 167 0.14 17.20 -14.70
N THR A 168 0.45 16.43 -13.67
CA THR A 168 1.62 16.65 -12.80
C THR A 168 2.82 15.79 -13.17
N GLY A 169 2.60 14.73 -13.95
CA GLY A 169 3.62 13.74 -14.27
C GLY A 169 3.81 12.67 -13.19
N ALA A 170 2.94 12.62 -12.17
CA ALA A 170 2.99 11.57 -11.16
C ALA A 170 2.73 10.18 -11.77
N GLN A 171 3.44 9.19 -11.27
CA GLN A 171 3.29 7.81 -11.73
C GLN A 171 2.06 7.18 -11.07
N LEU A 172 1.36 6.33 -11.81
CA LEU A 172 0.21 5.59 -11.32
C LEU A 172 0.57 4.13 -11.12
N ILE A 173 -0.05 3.54 -10.10
CA ILE A 173 -0.06 2.09 -9.87
C ILE A 173 -1.50 1.64 -9.64
N PHE A 174 -1.85 0.45 -10.12
CA PHE A 174 -3.14 -0.17 -9.85
C PHE A 174 -2.94 -1.30 -8.85
N ASN A 175 -3.72 -1.26 -7.76
CA ASN A 175 -3.76 -2.32 -6.75
C ASN A 175 -5.21 -2.63 -6.38
N THR A 176 -5.42 -3.78 -5.78
CA THR A 176 -6.77 -4.22 -5.39
C THR A 176 -7.18 -3.72 -4.02
N ASP A 177 -6.24 -3.54 -3.10
CA ASP A 177 -6.54 -3.29 -1.68
C ASP A 177 -7.41 -4.44 -1.12
N SER A 178 -7.01 -5.67 -1.46
CA SER A 178 -7.76 -6.88 -1.14
C SER A 178 -7.62 -7.25 0.33
N HIS A 179 -8.77 -7.54 0.98
CA HIS A 179 -8.87 -8.01 2.37
C HIS A 179 -9.48 -9.42 2.42
N SER A 180 -10.06 -9.88 1.32
CA SER A 180 -10.72 -11.18 1.25
C SER A 180 -10.65 -11.80 -0.15
N PRO A 181 -10.93 -13.11 -0.29
CA PRO A 181 -10.98 -13.77 -1.60
C PRO A 181 -12.04 -13.24 -2.57
N ASN A 182 -12.93 -12.38 -2.10
CA ASN A 182 -14.03 -11.83 -2.90
C ASN A 182 -13.76 -10.40 -3.40
N ASP A 183 -12.61 -9.84 -3.08
CA ASP A 183 -12.19 -8.48 -3.49
C ASP A 183 -11.47 -8.50 -4.83
#